data_f0b949291239c23375a40cefa7c9ca06
#
_entry.id   f0b949291239c23375a40cefa7c9ca06
#
_cell.length_a   1.000
_cell.length_b   1.000
_cell.length_c   1.000
_cell.angle_alpha   90.00
_cell.angle_beta   90.00
_cell.angle_gamma   90.00
#
_symmetry.space_group_name_H-M   'P 1'
#
loop_
_entity.id
_entity.type
_entity.pdbx_description
1 polymer ?
#
loop_
_entity_poly.entity_id
_entity_poly.type
_entity_poly.pdbx_seq_one_letter_code
_entity_poly.pdbx_strand_id
1 'polypeptide(L)'
;MVLVASIRRELASGLRGQVIGPGDARYDAARAVFNGMIDRRPLAVVRPADASEVVRCIEFVRRHDLPLSVRGGGHSVAGHAVREGAVMLDLSGMKAVQVDPATRTVRASPGLTLGEFDSATQALGLATTLGIVSMTGIAGLTLGGGLGWLNGSYGLACDSLLSADIVTADGQLLRASTEENEDLFWGIRGAGSNFGVVTSFEYQLHPVDLVLAGALSYPLRRAPHVLRCYDDFVKAAPDELSTAVSLGLTPTGEPVVFIVVCYCGPTDEGEQLLHPLRTLSPMDDSIQRMPYLALQSANDAHFPSGRRHYWKSGWLRDLSDGAIETLMQFLPRMPSSASSVGLQHMHGVASRIAPSATAFAHRTEQYDFLILSQWSDATDSDRNVEWTRALFREMQPYLEESVYVNNLGDEGLGRVKAAYGQNYPRLVALKRTFDPDNLFSANQNIDPSGT
;
A
#
# COMPACT_ATOMS: atom_id res chain seq x y z
N MET A 1 -7.01 -36.27 3.72
CA MET A 1 -6.98 -35.82 5.15
C MET A 1 -5.74 -36.31 5.91
N VAL A 2 -5.37 -37.59 5.87
CA VAL A 2 -4.21 -38.15 6.63
C VAL A 2 -2.89 -37.51 6.18
N LEU A 3 -2.63 -37.35 4.87
CA LEU A 3 -1.42 -36.73 4.32
C LEU A 3 -1.25 -35.26 4.75
N VAL A 4 -2.33 -34.47 4.70
CA VAL A 4 -2.35 -33.06 5.12
C VAL A 4 -2.03 -32.92 6.61
N ALA A 5 -2.54 -33.82 7.45
CA ALA A 5 -2.24 -33.83 8.89
C ALA A 5 -0.77 -34.22 9.18
N SER A 6 -0.20 -35.11 8.35
CA SER A 6 1.22 -35.49 8.45
C SER A 6 2.14 -34.34 8.06
N ILE A 7 1.89 -33.69 6.92
CA ILE A 7 2.62 -32.50 6.44
C ILE A 7 2.62 -31.38 7.50
N ARG A 8 1.46 -31.10 8.09
CA ARG A 8 1.37 -30.07 9.15
C ARG A 8 2.15 -30.43 10.41
N ARG A 9 2.16 -31.69 10.81
CA ARG A 9 2.94 -32.16 11.98
C ARG A 9 4.43 -32.03 11.74
N GLU A 10 4.89 -32.41 10.55
CA GLU A 10 6.30 -32.25 10.16
C GLU A 10 6.70 -30.76 10.17
N LEU A 11 5.90 -29.89 9.55
CA LEU A 11 6.14 -28.45 9.56
C LEU A 11 6.21 -27.89 10.98
N ALA A 12 5.29 -28.31 11.87
CA ALA A 12 5.25 -27.84 13.25
C ALA A 12 6.43 -28.35 14.09
N SER A 13 6.97 -29.52 13.81
CA SER A 13 8.04 -30.14 14.64
C SER A 13 9.35 -29.36 14.63
N GLY A 14 9.60 -28.52 13.62
CA GLY A 14 10.81 -27.72 13.48
C GLY A 14 10.69 -26.25 13.90
N LEU A 15 9.52 -25.80 14.36
CA LEU A 15 9.22 -24.40 14.60
C LEU A 15 8.87 -24.12 16.08
N ARG A 16 9.35 -23.01 16.62
CA ARG A 16 8.90 -22.42 17.91
C ARG A 16 7.64 -21.59 17.70
N GLY A 17 7.44 -21.09 16.50
CA GLY A 17 6.28 -20.34 16.08
C GLY A 17 5.00 -21.20 16.03
N GLN A 18 3.95 -20.68 15.46
CA GLN A 18 2.64 -21.35 15.43
C GLN A 18 2.36 -21.92 14.05
N VAL A 19 1.77 -23.14 14.02
CA VAL A 19 1.20 -23.72 12.81
C VAL A 19 -0.29 -23.97 13.05
N ILE A 20 -1.12 -23.17 12.40
CA ILE A 20 -2.58 -23.17 12.53
C ILE A 20 -3.17 -23.80 11.27
N GLY A 21 -3.98 -24.83 11.40
CA GLY A 21 -4.57 -25.50 10.25
C GLY A 21 -6.08 -25.68 10.35
N PRO A 22 -6.75 -26.16 9.29
CA PRO A 22 -8.15 -26.53 9.34
C PRO A 22 -8.44 -27.45 10.55
N GLY A 23 -9.47 -27.08 11.32
CA GLY A 23 -9.81 -27.75 12.59
C GLY A 23 -9.27 -27.08 13.85
N ASP A 24 -8.36 -26.12 13.77
CA ASP A 24 -8.02 -25.21 14.87
C ASP A 24 -9.09 -24.11 14.96
N ALA A 25 -9.57 -23.83 16.16
CA ALA A 25 -10.58 -22.77 16.38
C ALA A 25 -10.14 -21.36 15.92
N ARG A 26 -8.82 -21.14 15.82
CA ARG A 26 -8.23 -19.86 15.36
C ARG A 26 -8.09 -19.80 13.84
N TYR A 27 -8.35 -20.89 13.11
CA TYR A 27 -8.01 -20.99 11.69
C TYR A 27 -8.71 -19.96 10.82
N ASP A 28 -10.02 -19.77 10.97
CA ASP A 28 -10.76 -18.81 10.15
C ASP A 28 -10.32 -17.36 10.41
N ALA A 29 -10.03 -17.00 11.65
CA ALA A 29 -9.46 -15.70 11.96
C ALA A 29 -8.01 -15.55 11.46
N ALA A 30 -7.21 -16.62 11.51
CA ALA A 30 -5.81 -16.59 11.08
C ALA A 30 -5.65 -16.43 9.56
N ARG A 31 -6.56 -16.99 8.75
CA ARG A 31 -6.52 -16.89 7.28
C ARG A 31 -7.22 -15.64 6.72
N ALA A 32 -8.00 -14.92 7.54
CA ALA A 32 -8.71 -13.73 7.11
C ALA A 32 -7.75 -12.62 6.68
N VAL A 33 -8.10 -11.91 5.61
CA VAL A 33 -7.37 -10.76 5.08
C VAL A 33 -8.27 -9.54 5.04
N PHE A 34 -7.72 -8.36 4.74
CA PHE A 34 -8.43 -7.08 4.72
C PHE A 34 -9.72 -7.13 3.88
N ASN A 35 -9.65 -7.62 2.65
CA ASN A 35 -10.78 -7.69 1.72
C ASN A 35 -11.70 -8.87 2.04
N GLY A 36 -12.89 -8.58 2.56
CA GLY A 36 -13.90 -9.59 2.91
C GLY A 36 -14.51 -10.36 1.72
N MET A 37 -14.17 -10.02 0.47
CA MET A 37 -14.52 -10.84 -0.69
C MET A 37 -13.60 -12.06 -0.84
N ILE A 38 -12.46 -12.09 -0.14
CA ILE A 38 -11.45 -13.14 -0.25
C ILE A 38 -11.70 -14.20 0.81
N ASP A 39 -12.19 -15.36 0.41
CA ASP A 39 -12.43 -16.53 1.26
C ASP A 39 -11.65 -17.74 0.71
N ARG A 40 -10.33 -17.75 0.89
CA ARG A 40 -9.43 -18.83 0.49
C ARG A 40 -8.99 -19.65 1.69
N ARG A 41 -8.79 -20.96 1.52
CA ARG A 41 -8.45 -21.90 2.59
C ARG A 41 -7.04 -22.46 2.40
N PRO A 42 -6.02 -21.87 3.05
CA PRO A 42 -4.67 -22.39 3.01
C PRO A 42 -4.58 -23.75 3.72
N LEU A 43 -3.59 -24.56 3.33
CA LEU A 43 -3.24 -25.82 4.00
C LEU A 43 -2.90 -25.62 5.47
N ALA A 44 -2.13 -24.56 5.75
CA ALA A 44 -1.77 -24.12 7.09
C ALA A 44 -1.42 -22.64 7.06
N VAL A 45 -1.61 -21.94 8.20
CA VAL A 45 -1.05 -20.64 8.48
C VAL A 45 0.14 -20.83 9.42
N VAL A 46 1.32 -20.40 8.98
CA VAL A 46 2.57 -20.50 9.75
C VAL A 46 2.96 -19.12 10.23
N ARG A 47 3.07 -18.93 11.53
CA ARG A 47 3.56 -17.72 12.17
C ARG A 47 4.97 -17.97 12.70
N PRO A 48 6.01 -17.61 11.94
CA PRO A 48 7.39 -17.84 12.36
C PRO A 48 7.76 -16.93 13.54
N ALA A 49 8.65 -17.41 14.40
CA ALA A 49 9.17 -16.62 15.51
C ALA A 49 10.31 -15.68 15.06
N ASP A 50 11.06 -16.07 14.03
CA ASP A 50 12.21 -15.32 13.51
C ASP A 50 12.55 -15.71 12.06
N ALA A 51 13.59 -15.07 11.50
CA ALA A 51 14.08 -15.31 10.14
C ALA A 51 14.50 -16.77 9.90
N SER A 52 15.06 -17.44 10.91
CA SER A 52 15.48 -18.84 10.76
C SER A 52 14.31 -19.79 10.55
N GLU A 53 13.15 -19.45 11.08
CA GLU A 53 11.91 -20.20 10.86
C GLU A 53 11.26 -19.86 9.50
N VAL A 54 11.47 -18.64 8.99
CA VAL A 54 11.11 -18.31 7.60
C VAL A 54 11.93 -19.16 6.63
N VAL A 55 13.24 -19.29 6.83
CA VAL A 55 14.11 -20.20 6.04
C VAL A 55 13.57 -21.63 6.05
N ARG A 56 13.31 -22.18 7.24
CA ARG A 56 12.77 -23.55 7.37
C ARG A 56 11.42 -23.72 6.69
N CYS A 57 10.57 -22.70 6.73
CA CYS A 57 9.28 -22.76 6.04
C CYS A 57 9.47 -22.79 4.51
N ILE A 58 10.38 -21.98 3.96
CA ILE A 58 10.71 -21.96 2.53
C ILE A 58 11.29 -23.30 2.09
N GLU A 59 12.27 -23.85 2.82
CA GLU A 59 12.85 -25.16 2.55
C GLU A 59 11.78 -26.27 2.57
N PHE A 60 10.85 -26.18 3.54
CA PHE A 60 9.76 -27.14 3.65
C PHE A 60 8.81 -27.09 2.45
N VAL A 61 8.34 -25.90 2.04
CA VAL A 61 7.39 -25.78 0.91
C VAL A 61 8.05 -26.21 -0.40
N ARG A 62 9.36 -25.94 -0.60
CA ARG A 62 10.12 -26.44 -1.75
C ARG A 62 10.24 -27.96 -1.77
N ARG A 63 10.60 -28.58 -0.63
CA ARG A 63 10.76 -30.03 -0.52
C ARG A 63 9.47 -30.79 -0.84
N HIS A 64 8.33 -30.21 -0.48
CA HIS A 64 7.02 -30.81 -0.64
C HIS A 64 6.24 -30.32 -1.87
N ASP A 65 6.86 -29.47 -2.71
CA ASP A 65 6.24 -28.82 -3.89
C ASP A 65 4.88 -28.18 -3.53
N LEU A 66 4.87 -27.40 -2.45
CA LEU A 66 3.66 -26.75 -1.95
C LEU A 66 3.62 -25.27 -2.41
N PRO A 67 2.44 -24.78 -2.79
CA PRO A 67 2.30 -23.35 -3.05
C PRO A 67 2.47 -22.53 -1.77
N LEU A 68 3.00 -21.31 -1.91
CA LEU A 68 3.27 -20.38 -0.83
C LEU A 68 2.48 -19.08 -1.02
N SER A 69 2.02 -18.49 0.06
CA SER A 69 1.63 -17.07 0.12
C SER A 69 2.24 -16.42 1.35
N VAL A 70 2.53 -15.11 1.27
CA VAL A 70 3.19 -14.36 2.35
C VAL A 70 2.30 -13.22 2.81
N ARG A 71 2.10 -13.12 4.12
CA ARG A 71 1.35 -12.05 4.76
C ARG A 71 2.25 -11.19 5.65
N GLY A 72 2.36 -9.87 5.34
CA GLY A 72 2.73 -8.84 6.30
C GLY A 72 1.46 -8.37 7.05
N GLY A 73 0.88 -7.23 6.64
CA GLY A 73 -0.39 -6.74 7.19
C GLY A 73 -1.66 -7.33 6.58
N GLY A 74 -1.57 -8.07 5.45
CA GLY A 74 -2.75 -8.65 4.78
C GLY A 74 -3.68 -7.66 4.09
N HIS A 75 -3.21 -6.47 3.76
CA HIS A 75 -4.00 -5.33 3.27
C HIS A 75 -4.20 -5.30 1.74
N SER A 76 -3.63 -6.26 0.99
CA SER A 76 -3.78 -6.33 -0.47
C SER A 76 -5.25 -6.52 -0.86
N VAL A 77 -5.78 -5.62 -1.69
CA VAL A 77 -7.15 -5.72 -2.22
C VAL A 77 -7.36 -6.96 -3.08
N ALA A 78 -6.31 -7.42 -3.80
CA ALA A 78 -6.33 -8.64 -4.61
C ALA A 78 -6.27 -9.93 -3.77
N GLY A 79 -6.01 -9.83 -2.45
CA GLY A 79 -5.98 -10.97 -1.54
C GLY A 79 -4.78 -11.88 -1.71
N HIS A 80 -3.66 -11.37 -2.20
CA HIS A 80 -2.44 -12.17 -2.46
C HIS A 80 -1.83 -12.77 -1.18
N ALA A 81 -2.13 -12.21 -0.01
CA ALA A 81 -1.64 -12.72 1.27
C ALA A 81 -2.17 -14.10 1.65
N VAL A 82 -3.22 -14.59 0.99
CA VAL A 82 -3.80 -15.92 1.20
C VAL A 82 -4.09 -16.61 -0.14
N ARG A 83 -3.72 -17.91 -0.26
CA ARG A 83 -3.94 -18.71 -1.46
C ARG A 83 -4.56 -20.05 -1.08
N GLU A 84 -5.48 -20.53 -1.92
CA GLU A 84 -6.12 -21.84 -1.73
C GLU A 84 -5.09 -22.96 -1.71
N GLY A 85 -5.17 -23.85 -0.69
CA GLY A 85 -4.29 -25.01 -0.56
C GLY A 85 -2.81 -24.71 -0.29
N ALA A 86 -2.40 -23.44 -0.16
CA ALA A 86 -1.02 -23.04 0.07
C ALA A 86 -0.62 -23.09 1.55
N VAL A 87 0.68 -23.11 1.81
CA VAL A 87 1.20 -22.66 3.10
C VAL A 87 1.15 -21.14 3.12
N MET A 88 0.44 -20.55 4.08
CA MET A 88 0.40 -19.11 4.31
C MET A 88 1.44 -18.75 5.36
N LEU A 89 2.51 -18.08 4.96
CA LEU A 89 3.54 -17.59 5.86
C LEU A 89 3.10 -16.21 6.41
N ASP A 90 2.66 -16.20 7.65
CA ASP A 90 2.10 -15.03 8.33
C ASP A 90 3.13 -14.36 9.24
N LEU A 91 3.70 -13.26 8.76
CA LEU A 91 4.73 -12.50 9.46
C LEU A 91 4.17 -11.55 10.53
N SER A 92 2.85 -11.48 10.72
CA SER A 92 2.19 -10.53 11.62
C SER A 92 2.61 -10.67 13.09
N GLY A 93 3.25 -11.78 13.48
CA GLY A 93 3.86 -11.98 14.79
C GLY A 93 5.26 -11.37 14.95
N MET A 94 5.93 -11.00 13.86
CA MET A 94 7.27 -10.38 13.91
C MET A 94 7.12 -8.87 14.07
N LYS A 95 7.20 -8.38 15.31
CA LYS A 95 6.83 -7.00 15.72
C LYS A 95 7.98 -6.19 16.32
N ALA A 96 9.22 -6.62 16.16
CA ALA A 96 10.35 -5.86 16.70
C ALA A 96 10.52 -4.53 15.95
N VAL A 97 10.75 -3.46 16.72
CA VAL A 97 11.11 -2.13 16.23
C VAL A 97 12.19 -1.54 17.11
N GLN A 98 13.25 -1.04 16.52
CA GLN A 98 14.36 -0.42 17.23
C GLN A 98 14.76 0.87 16.53
N VAL A 99 14.54 1.99 17.21
CA VAL A 99 14.90 3.33 16.72
C VAL A 99 16.25 3.72 17.28
N ASP A 100 17.13 4.21 16.43
CA ASP A 100 18.38 4.89 16.81
C ASP A 100 18.21 6.40 16.53
N PRO A 101 18.00 7.22 17.56
CA PRO A 101 17.82 8.65 17.38
C PRO A 101 19.11 9.38 16.99
N ALA A 102 20.30 8.80 17.25
CA ALA A 102 21.57 9.43 16.91
C ALA A 102 21.83 9.40 15.41
N THR A 103 21.56 8.27 14.77
CA THR A 103 21.66 8.11 13.30
C THR A 103 20.35 8.44 12.59
N ARG A 104 19.25 8.62 13.33
CA ARG A 104 17.90 8.76 12.81
C ARG A 104 17.53 7.60 11.90
N THR A 105 17.78 6.39 12.35
CA THR A 105 17.42 5.18 11.64
C THR A 105 16.48 4.31 12.48
N VAL A 106 15.73 3.44 11.83
CA VAL A 106 14.89 2.46 12.51
C VAL A 106 15.03 1.10 11.85
N ARG A 107 15.26 0.08 12.67
CA ARG A 107 15.18 -1.31 12.24
C ARG A 107 13.82 -1.88 12.64
N ALA A 108 13.06 -2.38 11.66
CA ALA A 108 11.66 -2.75 11.80
C ALA A 108 11.38 -4.15 11.22
N SER A 109 10.63 -4.96 11.95
CA SER A 109 10.20 -6.28 11.51
C SER A 109 8.97 -6.20 10.59
N PRO A 110 8.79 -7.15 9.64
CA PRO A 110 7.80 -7.09 8.55
C PRO A 110 6.34 -7.19 9.01
N GLY A 111 6.08 -7.63 10.22
CA GLY A 111 4.73 -7.78 10.75
C GLY A 111 4.14 -6.51 11.35
N LEU A 112 4.91 -5.43 11.47
CA LEU A 112 4.43 -4.16 11.99
C LEU A 112 3.38 -3.56 11.05
N THR A 113 2.38 -2.92 11.65
CA THR A 113 1.49 -1.96 10.97
C THR A 113 2.12 -0.57 10.95
N LEU A 114 1.60 0.33 10.11
CA LEU A 114 2.05 1.73 10.07
C LEU A 114 1.87 2.38 11.44
N GLY A 115 0.73 2.19 12.11
CA GLY A 115 0.47 2.77 13.42
C GLY A 115 1.42 2.29 14.51
N GLU A 116 1.83 1.01 14.49
CA GLU A 116 2.83 0.47 15.42
C GLU A 116 4.22 1.06 15.16
N PHE A 117 4.59 1.19 13.88
CA PHE A 117 5.84 1.81 13.47
C PHE A 117 5.87 3.30 13.84
N ASP A 118 4.83 4.05 13.43
CA ASP A 118 4.72 5.48 13.69
C ASP A 118 4.67 5.79 15.20
N SER A 119 4.00 4.96 16.00
CA SER A 119 3.99 5.12 17.46
C SER A 119 5.39 5.05 18.06
N ALA A 120 6.25 4.14 17.55
CA ALA A 120 7.61 3.98 18.04
C ALA A 120 8.52 5.14 17.62
N THR A 121 8.40 5.63 16.38
CA THR A 121 9.25 6.70 15.84
C THR A 121 8.81 8.09 16.34
N GLN A 122 7.49 8.32 16.42
CA GLN A 122 6.91 9.58 16.90
C GLN A 122 7.15 9.82 18.40
N ALA A 123 7.39 8.80 19.20
CA ALA A 123 7.86 8.95 20.58
C ALA A 123 9.19 9.72 20.68
N LEU A 124 9.92 9.84 19.56
CA LEU A 124 11.20 10.56 19.42
C LEU A 124 11.10 11.77 18.46
N GLY A 125 9.89 12.16 18.05
CA GLY A 125 9.69 13.25 17.09
C GLY A 125 10.22 12.95 15.68
N LEU A 126 10.26 11.65 15.31
CA LEU A 126 10.79 11.19 14.02
C LEU A 126 9.71 10.48 13.22
N ALA A 127 9.79 10.58 11.89
CA ALA A 127 8.93 9.84 10.96
C ALA A 127 9.67 9.54 9.65
N THR A 128 9.08 8.68 8.84
CA THR A 128 9.42 8.48 7.42
C THR A 128 8.15 8.37 6.60
N THR A 129 8.25 8.49 5.28
CA THR A 129 7.10 8.24 4.43
C THR A 129 6.67 6.79 4.57
N LEU A 130 5.37 6.57 4.83
CA LEU A 130 4.74 5.26 4.79
C LEU A 130 3.46 5.35 3.92
N GLY A 131 2.28 5.02 4.46
CA GLY A 131 0.99 5.13 3.79
C GLY A 131 0.08 6.16 4.46
N ILE A 132 -1.23 5.99 4.28
CA ILE A 132 -2.27 6.92 4.79
C ILE A 132 -3.33 6.23 5.66
N VAL A 133 -3.15 4.95 6.00
CA VAL A 133 -4.05 4.15 6.84
C VAL A 133 -3.20 3.33 7.82
N SER A 134 -3.34 3.59 9.11
CA SER A 134 -2.44 3.07 10.15
C SER A 134 -2.48 1.53 10.31
N MET A 135 -3.55 0.88 9.89
CA MET A 135 -3.72 -0.58 9.94
C MET A 135 -2.99 -1.32 8.81
N THR A 136 -2.49 -0.61 7.80
CA THR A 136 -1.70 -1.20 6.71
C THR A 136 -0.37 -1.74 7.23
N GLY A 137 0.08 -2.89 6.72
CA GLY A 137 1.39 -3.45 7.07
C GLY A 137 2.53 -2.75 6.33
N ILE A 138 3.64 -2.48 7.05
CA ILE A 138 4.81 -1.79 6.48
C ILE A 138 5.43 -2.56 5.31
N ALA A 139 5.47 -3.91 5.38
CA ALA A 139 6.20 -4.74 4.43
C ALA A 139 5.64 -4.63 3.01
N GLY A 140 4.37 -5.00 2.81
CA GLY A 140 3.76 -4.95 1.48
C GLY A 140 3.73 -3.52 0.91
N LEU A 141 3.45 -2.53 1.77
CA LEU A 141 3.45 -1.14 1.39
C LEU A 141 4.82 -0.70 0.83
N THR A 142 5.89 -0.87 1.58
CA THR A 142 7.25 -0.44 1.21
C THR A 142 7.75 -1.17 -0.03
N LEU A 143 7.55 -2.50 -0.09
CA LEU A 143 8.01 -3.30 -1.22
C LEU A 143 7.34 -2.90 -2.55
N GLY A 144 6.13 -2.34 -2.52
CA GLY A 144 5.44 -1.82 -3.71
C GLY A 144 5.64 -0.32 -3.95
N GLY A 145 6.43 0.37 -3.13
CA GLY A 145 6.69 1.80 -3.22
C GLY A 145 6.37 2.53 -1.92
N GLY A 146 5.10 2.67 -1.58
CA GLY A 146 4.63 3.33 -0.35
C GLY A 146 4.41 4.82 -0.52
N LEU A 147 3.29 5.21 -1.15
CA LEU A 147 2.85 6.61 -1.28
C LEU A 147 2.12 7.06 -0.01
N GLY A 148 2.56 8.16 0.59
CA GLY A 148 2.01 8.67 1.85
C GLY A 148 2.15 10.17 2.03
N TRP A 149 1.82 10.66 3.25
CA TRP A 149 1.73 12.08 3.55
C TRP A 149 3.06 12.87 3.53
N LEU A 150 4.19 12.20 3.48
CA LEU A 150 5.51 12.85 3.45
C LEU A 150 6.23 12.67 2.10
N ASN A 151 5.50 12.24 1.05
CA ASN A 151 6.10 11.89 -0.25
C ASN A 151 6.78 13.07 -0.94
N GLY A 152 6.25 14.28 -0.77
CA GLY A 152 6.82 15.47 -1.35
C GLY A 152 8.20 15.80 -0.78
N SER A 153 8.36 15.73 0.55
CA SER A 153 9.62 16.02 1.23
C SER A 153 10.64 14.89 1.21
N TYR A 154 10.20 13.62 1.32
CA TYR A 154 11.10 12.49 1.60
C TYR A 154 10.96 11.32 0.62
N GLY A 155 10.20 11.48 -0.47
CA GLY A 155 9.98 10.42 -1.44
C GLY A 155 8.97 9.36 -0.96
N LEU A 156 8.97 8.20 -1.61
CA LEU A 156 8.14 7.06 -1.23
C LEU A 156 8.78 6.30 -0.04
N ALA A 157 8.03 5.40 0.60
CA ALA A 157 8.57 4.56 1.68
C ALA A 157 9.82 3.76 1.24
N CYS A 158 9.83 3.24 0.02
CA CYS A 158 10.96 2.51 -0.55
C CYS A 158 12.20 3.40 -0.80
N ASP A 159 12.04 4.72 -0.89
CA ASP A 159 13.14 5.66 -1.09
C ASP A 159 13.90 5.93 0.22
N SER A 160 13.20 5.83 1.35
CA SER A 160 13.80 5.93 2.69
C SER A 160 14.41 4.61 3.18
N LEU A 161 14.27 3.50 2.43
CA LEU A 161 14.86 2.22 2.80
C LEU A 161 16.38 2.26 2.62
N LEU A 162 17.12 1.91 3.68
CA LEU A 162 18.59 1.84 3.70
C LEU A 162 19.08 0.41 3.45
N SER A 163 18.41 -0.57 4.03
CA SER A 163 18.72 -1.98 3.84
C SER A 163 17.52 -2.88 4.20
N ALA A 164 17.58 -4.14 3.77
CA ALA A 164 16.64 -5.17 4.19
C ALA A 164 17.35 -6.52 4.32
N ASP A 165 16.89 -7.35 5.27
CA ASP A 165 17.25 -8.76 5.32
C ASP A 165 16.14 -9.56 4.64
N ILE A 166 16.48 -10.40 3.68
CA ILE A 166 15.53 -11.14 2.84
C ILE A 166 15.90 -12.62 2.75
N VAL A 167 14.91 -13.49 2.87
CA VAL A 167 15.06 -14.94 2.61
C VAL A 167 14.61 -15.20 1.18
N THR A 168 15.53 -15.64 0.34
CA THR A 168 15.31 -15.94 -1.09
C THR A 168 14.63 -17.29 -1.32
N ALA A 169 14.27 -17.61 -2.57
CA ALA A 169 13.57 -18.85 -2.88
C ALA A 169 14.40 -20.10 -2.61
N ASP A 170 15.71 -20.03 -2.65
CA ASP A 170 16.63 -21.13 -2.29
C ASP A 170 16.90 -21.26 -0.78
N GLY A 171 16.26 -20.41 0.05
CA GLY A 171 16.38 -20.43 1.50
C GLY A 171 17.56 -19.66 2.07
N GLN A 172 18.31 -18.91 1.26
CA GLN A 172 19.40 -18.07 1.75
C GLN A 172 18.86 -16.81 2.43
N LEU A 173 19.43 -16.45 3.58
CA LEU A 173 19.20 -15.16 4.22
C LEU A 173 20.27 -14.19 3.75
N LEU A 174 19.87 -13.19 2.98
CA LEU A 174 20.74 -12.17 2.40
C LEU A 174 20.42 -10.80 2.99
N ARG A 175 21.45 -9.96 3.15
CA ARG A 175 21.29 -8.52 3.32
C ARG A 175 21.28 -7.87 1.93
N ALA A 176 20.34 -6.97 1.69
CA ALA A 176 20.23 -6.15 0.49
C ALA A 176 20.36 -4.67 0.88
N SER A 177 21.32 -3.97 0.26
CA SER A 177 21.59 -2.54 0.47
C SER A 177 22.26 -1.95 -0.77
N THR A 178 22.64 -0.68 -0.74
CA THR A 178 23.46 -0.05 -1.79
C THR A 178 24.89 -0.63 -1.90
N GLU A 179 25.36 -1.36 -0.88
CA GLU A 179 26.72 -1.91 -0.78
C GLU A 179 26.74 -3.43 -0.93
N GLU A 180 25.60 -4.08 -0.70
CA GLU A 180 25.50 -5.54 -0.68
C GLU A 180 24.20 -6.00 -1.38
N ASN A 181 24.33 -6.90 -2.37
CA ASN A 181 23.22 -7.38 -3.19
C ASN A 181 22.40 -6.23 -3.82
N GLU A 182 23.10 -5.27 -4.44
CA GLU A 182 22.53 -4.01 -4.96
C GLU A 182 21.35 -4.23 -5.91
N ASP A 183 21.45 -5.21 -6.82
CA ASP A 183 20.35 -5.53 -7.75
C ASP A 183 19.09 -6.03 -7.02
N LEU A 184 19.27 -6.85 -5.97
CA LEU A 184 18.17 -7.31 -5.13
C LEU A 184 17.56 -6.12 -4.37
N PHE A 185 18.41 -5.24 -3.82
CA PHE A 185 17.98 -4.01 -3.15
C PHE A 185 17.21 -3.09 -4.09
N TRP A 186 17.66 -2.94 -5.32
CA TRP A 186 16.92 -2.22 -6.35
C TRP A 186 15.54 -2.85 -6.58
N GLY A 187 15.48 -4.17 -6.72
CA GLY A 187 14.25 -4.91 -7.01
C GLY A 187 13.20 -4.81 -5.92
N ILE A 188 13.59 -4.92 -4.65
CA ILE A 188 12.64 -4.86 -3.53
C ILE A 188 12.09 -3.45 -3.26
N ARG A 189 12.64 -2.43 -3.91
CA ARG A 189 12.16 -1.04 -3.82
C ARG A 189 11.16 -0.71 -4.95
N GLY A 190 10.00 -1.42 -4.94
CA GLY A 190 8.89 -1.15 -5.86
C GLY A 190 8.30 -2.36 -6.58
N ALA A 191 8.99 -3.53 -6.57
CA ALA A 191 8.49 -4.72 -7.27
C ALA A 191 7.70 -5.70 -6.38
N GLY A 192 7.40 -5.34 -5.13
CA GLY A 192 6.69 -6.21 -4.21
C GLY A 192 7.53 -7.40 -3.74
N SER A 193 6.87 -8.46 -3.30
CA SER A 193 7.50 -9.67 -2.73
C SER A 193 7.86 -10.72 -3.79
N ASN A 194 8.38 -10.30 -4.95
CA ASN A 194 8.69 -11.20 -6.05
C ASN A 194 9.99 -12.01 -5.87
N PHE A 195 10.90 -11.56 -5.00
CA PHE A 195 12.27 -12.11 -4.92
C PHE A 195 12.57 -12.82 -3.61
N GLY A 196 11.66 -12.76 -2.65
CA GLY A 196 11.88 -13.35 -1.34
C GLY A 196 10.94 -12.81 -0.27
N VAL A 197 11.18 -13.27 0.96
CA VAL A 197 10.48 -12.84 2.17
C VAL A 197 11.39 -11.92 2.96
N VAL A 198 11.06 -10.63 3.02
CA VAL A 198 11.80 -9.68 3.85
C VAL A 198 11.49 -9.94 5.32
N THR A 199 12.53 -10.06 6.14
CA THR A 199 12.45 -10.36 7.57
C THR A 199 12.85 -9.18 8.45
N SER A 200 13.51 -8.18 7.88
CA SER A 200 13.88 -6.92 8.55
C SER A 200 14.03 -5.82 7.52
N PHE A 201 13.59 -4.62 7.86
CA PHE A 201 13.79 -3.38 7.12
C PHE A 201 14.58 -2.39 7.97
N GLU A 202 15.42 -1.59 7.34
CA GLU A 202 16.11 -0.45 7.96
C GLU A 202 15.79 0.82 7.17
N TYR A 203 15.18 1.81 7.83
CA TYR A 203 14.77 3.06 7.19
C TYR A 203 15.52 4.25 7.75
N GLN A 204 15.74 5.26 6.89
CA GLN A 204 16.05 6.62 7.30
C GLN A 204 14.81 7.28 7.89
N LEU A 205 14.97 7.97 9.00
CA LEU A 205 13.95 8.79 9.65
C LEU A 205 14.29 10.27 9.51
N HIS A 206 13.25 11.10 9.57
CA HIS A 206 13.31 12.54 9.46
C HIS A 206 12.64 13.21 10.66
N PRO A 207 13.10 14.42 11.09
CA PRO A 207 12.41 15.18 12.14
C PRO A 207 11.04 15.64 11.66
N VAL A 208 10.00 14.98 12.13
CA VAL A 208 8.59 15.32 11.90
C VAL A 208 7.83 14.97 13.19
N ASP A 209 7.34 15.98 13.88
CA ASP A 209 6.58 15.82 15.14
C ASP A 209 5.15 16.31 14.94
N LEU A 210 5.00 17.62 14.79
CA LEU A 210 3.72 18.27 14.54
C LEU A 210 3.61 18.67 13.07
N VAL A 211 2.43 18.46 12.51
CA VAL A 211 2.07 18.87 11.15
C VAL A 211 0.84 19.77 11.19
N LEU A 212 0.69 20.62 10.20
CA LEU A 212 -0.56 21.33 9.93
C LEU A 212 -1.38 20.43 9.00
N ALA A 213 -2.42 19.80 9.50
CA ALA A 213 -3.15 18.78 8.78
C ALA A 213 -4.65 18.77 9.08
N GLY A 214 -5.42 18.18 8.19
CA GLY A 214 -6.87 18.07 8.27
C GLY A 214 -7.50 18.10 6.90
N ALA A 215 -8.78 18.43 6.84
CA ALA A 215 -9.55 18.44 5.60
C ALA A 215 -10.41 19.69 5.46
N LEU A 216 -10.56 20.14 4.23
CA LEU A 216 -11.57 21.09 3.80
C LEU A 216 -12.67 20.33 3.05
N SER A 217 -13.93 20.56 3.39
CA SER A 217 -15.04 19.91 2.69
C SER A 217 -15.86 20.91 1.86
N TYR A 218 -16.31 20.46 0.68
CA TYR A 218 -17.08 21.26 -0.26
C TYR A 218 -18.27 20.48 -0.82
N PRO A 219 -19.43 21.12 -1.04
CA PRO A 219 -20.57 20.42 -1.64
C PRO A 219 -20.26 20.07 -3.10
N LEU A 220 -20.75 18.91 -3.57
CA LEU A 220 -20.46 18.41 -4.93
C LEU A 220 -20.78 19.42 -6.04
N ARG A 221 -21.84 20.24 -5.87
CA ARG A 221 -22.19 21.29 -6.87
C ARG A 221 -21.05 22.28 -7.15
N ARG A 222 -20.09 22.43 -6.22
CA ARG A 222 -18.90 23.29 -6.38
C ARG A 222 -17.68 22.52 -6.86
N ALA A 223 -17.74 21.20 -6.92
CA ALA A 223 -16.58 20.36 -7.25
C ALA A 223 -15.87 20.77 -8.53
N PRO A 224 -16.55 21.10 -9.66
CA PRO A 224 -15.84 21.50 -10.88
C PRO A 224 -14.95 22.72 -10.70
N HIS A 225 -15.38 23.71 -9.94
CA HIS A 225 -14.58 24.89 -9.63
C HIS A 225 -13.47 24.58 -8.61
N VAL A 226 -13.82 23.85 -7.53
CA VAL A 226 -12.88 23.51 -6.46
C VAL A 226 -11.74 22.64 -6.99
N LEU A 227 -12.05 21.64 -7.84
CA LEU A 227 -11.04 20.74 -8.38
C LEU A 227 -10.08 21.44 -9.37
N ARG A 228 -10.57 22.39 -10.19
CA ARG A 228 -9.68 23.21 -11.03
C ARG A 228 -8.75 24.08 -10.18
N CYS A 229 -9.31 24.81 -9.19
CA CYS A 229 -8.50 25.61 -8.29
C CYS A 229 -7.49 24.77 -7.50
N TYR A 230 -7.87 23.56 -7.11
CA TYR A 230 -6.98 22.63 -6.44
C TYR A 230 -5.85 22.15 -7.36
N ASP A 231 -6.14 21.77 -8.61
CA ASP A 231 -5.15 21.35 -9.59
C ASP A 231 -4.10 22.45 -9.88
N ASP A 232 -4.57 23.71 -10.02
CA ASP A 232 -3.68 24.85 -10.16
C ASP A 232 -2.85 25.10 -8.89
N PHE A 233 -3.46 24.95 -7.73
CA PHE A 233 -2.82 25.18 -6.43
C PHE A 233 -1.68 24.20 -6.16
N VAL A 234 -1.90 22.89 -6.39
CA VAL A 234 -0.89 21.86 -6.05
C VAL A 234 0.32 21.89 -6.98
N LYS A 235 0.18 22.36 -8.22
CA LYS A 235 1.30 22.54 -9.17
C LYS A 235 2.35 23.55 -8.69
N ALA A 236 1.96 24.46 -7.81
CA ALA A 236 2.84 25.47 -7.20
C ALA A 236 3.19 25.13 -5.74
N ALA A 237 2.74 23.99 -5.22
CA ALA A 237 2.93 23.63 -3.84
C ALA A 237 4.40 23.26 -3.53
N PRO A 238 4.92 23.66 -2.34
CA PRO A 238 6.25 23.23 -1.91
C PRO A 238 6.26 21.76 -1.52
N ASP A 239 7.45 21.17 -1.45
CA ASP A 239 7.65 19.75 -1.12
C ASP A 239 7.05 19.35 0.23
N GLU A 240 6.98 20.28 1.17
CA GLU A 240 6.43 20.07 2.52
C GLU A 240 4.92 19.87 2.54
N LEU A 241 4.19 20.20 1.46
CA LEU A 241 2.74 20.06 1.38
C LEU A 241 2.32 18.85 0.58
N SER A 242 1.91 17.79 1.25
CA SER A 242 1.22 16.67 0.61
C SER A 242 -0.29 16.83 0.68
N THR A 243 -0.99 16.44 -0.39
CA THR A 243 -2.44 16.58 -0.49
C THR A 243 -3.10 15.35 -1.10
N ALA A 244 -4.38 15.18 -0.77
CA ALA A 244 -5.25 14.22 -1.43
C ALA A 244 -6.66 14.79 -1.56
N VAL A 245 -7.34 14.45 -2.65
CA VAL A 245 -8.79 14.67 -2.80
C VAL A 245 -9.51 13.37 -2.55
N SER A 246 -10.62 13.43 -1.81
CA SER A 246 -11.57 12.33 -1.69
C SER A 246 -12.96 12.80 -2.10
N LEU A 247 -13.52 12.14 -3.09
CA LEU A 247 -14.87 12.34 -3.59
C LEU A 247 -15.74 11.21 -3.06
N GLY A 248 -16.70 11.51 -2.20
CA GLY A 248 -17.50 10.50 -1.50
C GLY A 248 -18.87 11.00 -1.12
N LEU A 249 -19.49 10.30 -0.18
CA LEU A 249 -20.78 10.66 0.39
C LEU A 249 -20.64 10.97 1.88
N THR A 250 -21.40 11.94 2.37
CA THR A 250 -21.56 12.14 3.81
C THR A 250 -22.30 10.95 4.43
N PRO A 251 -22.33 10.80 5.77
CA PRO A 251 -23.15 9.79 6.42
C PRO A 251 -24.65 9.86 6.08
N THR A 252 -25.13 11.04 5.67
CA THR A 252 -26.51 11.26 5.22
C THR A 252 -26.71 10.96 3.73
N GLY A 253 -25.65 10.56 3.01
CA GLY A 253 -25.71 10.21 1.59
C GLY A 253 -25.55 11.39 0.63
N GLU A 254 -25.17 12.57 1.11
CA GLU A 254 -24.94 13.75 0.26
C GLU A 254 -23.54 13.70 -0.36
N PRO A 255 -23.40 13.90 -1.68
CA PRO A 255 -22.09 13.91 -2.33
C PRO A 255 -21.24 15.11 -1.91
N VAL A 256 -19.98 14.84 -1.58
CA VAL A 256 -19.04 15.80 -1.00
C VAL A 256 -17.63 15.61 -1.56
N VAL A 257 -16.87 16.71 -1.64
CA VAL A 257 -15.45 16.74 -1.96
C VAL A 257 -14.67 17.08 -0.68
N PHE A 258 -13.71 16.25 -0.34
CA PHE A 258 -12.72 16.55 0.70
C PHE A 258 -11.36 16.84 0.05
N ILE A 259 -10.71 17.92 0.45
CA ILE A 259 -9.30 18.17 0.20
C ILE A 259 -8.58 17.96 1.52
N VAL A 260 -7.82 16.87 1.61
CA VAL A 260 -7.01 16.52 2.78
C VAL A 260 -5.60 17.06 2.58
N VAL A 261 -5.03 17.68 3.59
CA VAL A 261 -3.70 18.26 3.55
C VAL A 261 -2.84 17.77 4.69
N CYS A 262 -1.53 17.70 4.43
CA CYS A 262 -0.48 17.48 5.42
C CYS A 262 0.69 18.40 5.06
N TYR A 263 0.93 19.41 5.88
CA TYR A 263 2.09 20.30 5.73
C TYR A 263 3.06 20.07 6.90
N CYS A 264 4.28 19.64 6.57
CA CYS A 264 5.32 19.30 7.55
C CYS A 264 6.39 20.38 7.74
N GLY A 265 6.20 21.56 7.15
CA GLY A 265 7.01 22.76 7.36
C GLY A 265 6.54 23.62 8.54
N PRO A 266 7.07 24.87 8.67
CA PRO A 266 6.66 25.82 9.71
C PRO A 266 5.16 26.15 9.65
N THR A 267 4.46 26.03 10.77
CA THR A 267 2.99 26.16 10.82
C THR A 267 2.47 27.48 10.24
N ASP A 268 3.14 28.61 10.55
CA ASP A 268 2.71 29.93 10.08
C ASP A 268 2.80 30.08 8.55
N GLU A 269 3.81 29.45 7.94
CA GLU A 269 3.94 29.39 6.48
C GLU A 269 2.84 28.50 5.88
N GLY A 270 2.53 27.37 6.51
CA GLY A 270 1.45 26.48 6.11
C GLY A 270 0.07 27.15 6.16
N GLU A 271 -0.21 27.95 7.19
CA GLU A 271 -1.46 28.72 7.31
C GLU A 271 -1.62 29.72 6.14
N GLN A 272 -0.54 30.40 5.76
CA GLN A 272 -0.54 31.34 4.62
C GLN A 272 -0.67 30.58 3.30
N LEU A 273 0.03 29.44 3.15
CA LEU A 273 0.00 28.61 1.96
C LEU A 273 -1.41 28.08 1.68
N LEU A 274 -2.14 27.65 2.71
CA LEU A 274 -3.48 27.07 2.57
C LEU A 274 -4.61 28.10 2.39
N HIS A 275 -4.31 29.40 2.53
CA HIS A 275 -5.31 30.47 2.38
C HIS A 275 -6.09 30.41 1.05
N PRO A 276 -5.49 30.16 -0.13
CA PRO A 276 -6.25 30.07 -1.39
C PRO A 276 -7.35 28.99 -1.36
N LEU A 277 -7.09 27.83 -0.75
CA LEU A 277 -8.11 26.80 -0.62
C LEU A 277 -9.25 27.22 0.31
N ARG A 278 -8.94 27.88 1.42
CA ARG A 278 -9.93 28.41 2.37
C ARG A 278 -10.83 29.51 1.75
N THR A 279 -10.30 30.31 0.83
CA THR A 279 -11.10 31.32 0.12
C THR A 279 -12.16 30.72 -0.79
N LEU A 280 -12.07 29.42 -1.13
CA LEU A 280 -13.11 28.70 -1.83
C LEU A 280 -14.35 28.43 -0.96
N SER A 281 -14.43 28.96 0.24
CA SER A 281 -15.55 28.86 1.19
C SER A 281 -15.98 27.40 1.44
N PRO A 282 -15.16 26.60 2.10
CA PRO A 282 -15.52 25.24 2.50
C PRO A 282 -16.73 25.23 3.43
N MET A 283 -17.46 24.11 3.46
CA MET A 283 -18.52 23.86 4.44
C MET A 283 -17.96 23.59 5.83
N ASP A 284 -16.80 22.92 5.87
CA ASP A 284 -16.08 22.61 7.09
C ASP A 284 -14.56 22.71 6.85
N ASP A 285 -13.83 23.19 7.86
CA ASP A 285 -12.39 23.30 7.90
C ASP A 285 -11.89 22.67 9.20
N SER A 286 -11.32 21.49 9.11
CA SER A 286 -10.73 20.76 10.24
C SER A 286 -9.20 20.87 10.30
N ILE A 287 -8.58 21.72 9.45
CA ILE A 287 -7.13 21.88 9.41
C ILE A 287 -6.65 22.51 10.69
N GLN A 288 -5.76 21.83 11.38
CA GLN A 288 -5.16 22.26 12.63
C GLN A 288 -3.76 21.68 12.83
N ARG A 289 -3.02 22.23 13.75
CA ARG A 289 -1.77 21.65 14.20
C ARG A 289 -2.04 20.38 15.00
N MET A 290 -1.44 19.25 14.61
CA MET A 290 -1.61 17.97 15.28
C MET A 290 -0.34 17.13 15.19
N PRO A 291 -0.15 16.12 16.07
CA PRO A 291 0.89 15.11 15.90
C PRO A 291 0.72 14.35 14.57
N TYR A 292 1.83 14.04 13.88
CA TYR A 292 1.77 13.27 12.63
C TYR A 292 1.06 11.91 12.79
N LEU A 293 1.26 11.24 13.93
CA LEU A 293 0.55 10.00 14.28
C LEU A 293 -0.98 10.15 14.28
N ALA A 294 -1.50 11.32 14.69
CA ALA A 294 -2.95 11.57 14.69
C ALA A 294 -3.52 11.65 13.27
N LEU A 295 -2.79 12.27 12.34
CA LEU A 295 -3.16 12.28 10.92
C LEU A 295 -3.14 10.87 10.33
N GLN A 296 -2.10 10.07 10.61
CA GLN A 296 -1.93 8.71 10.11
C GLN A 296 -3.08 7.79 10.50
N SER A 297 -3.70 7.99 11.66
CA SER A 297 -4.82 7.20 12.15
C SER A 297 -6.20 7.79 11.84
N ALA A 298 -6.26 9.01 11.28
CA ALA A 298 -7.52 9.73 11.06
C ALA A 298 -8.51 8.97 10.15
N ASN A 299 -7.99 8.17 9.22
CA ASN A 299 -8.79 7.41 8.26
C ASN A 299 -9.15 5.98 8.68
N ASP A 300 -8.66 5.47 9.80
CA ASP A 300 -8.78 4.05 10.17
C ASP A 300 -10.24 3.58 10.25
N ALA A 301 -11.13 4.41 10.78
CA ALA A 301 -12.55 4.08 10.90
C ALA A 301 -13.24 3.87 9.53
N HIS A 302 -12.67 4.39 8.44
CA HIS A 302 -13.19 4.22 7.09
C HIS A 302 -12.75 2.91 6.43
N PHE A 303 -11.72 2.24 7.00
CA PHE A 303 -11.12 1.02 6.44
C PHE A 303 -11.16 -0.18 7.39
N PRO A 304 -12.29 -0.54 8.01
CA PRO A 304 -12.35 -1.71 8.87
C PRO A 304 -12.12 -3.00 8.06
N SER A 305 -11.34 -3.92 8.61
CA SER A 305 -11.15 -5.24 8.02
C SER A 305 -12.47 -6.00 7.85
N GLY A 306 -12.57 -6.81 6.81
CA GLY A 306 -13.73 -7.66 6.55
C GLY A 306 -14.82 -7.00 5.70
N ARG A 307 -14.74 -5.72 5.38
CA ARG A 307 -15.56 -5.15 4.30
C ARG A 307 -15.18 -5.75 2.96
N ARG A 308 -16.14 -5.79 2.05
CA ARG A 308 -15.93 -6.20 0.66
C ARG A 308 -15.36 -5.02 -0.11
N HIS A 309 -14.30 -5.27 -0.88
CA HIS A 309 -13.59 -4.25 -1.64
C HIS A 309 -13.43 -4.66 -3.10
N TYR A 310 -13.65 -3.71 -3.99
CA TYR A 310 -13.29 -3.82 -5.40
C TYR A 310 -12.73 -2.49 -5.88
N TRP A 311 -11.42 -2.48 -6.21
CA TRP A 311 -10.71 -1.26 -6.58
C TRP A 311 -10.32 -1.27 -8.04
N LYS A 312 -10.27 -0.08 -8.62
CA LYS A 312 -9.67 0.22 -9.93
C LYS A 312 -8.84 1.48 -9.80
N SER A 313 -7.62 1.47 -10.34
CA SER A 313 -6.72 2.61 -10.26
C SER A 313 -5.93 2.84 -11.54
N GLY A 314 -5.38 4.02 -11.68
CA GLY A 314 -4.48 4.43 -12.72
C GLY A 314 -3.81 5.75 -12.36
N TRP A 315 -2.80 6.16 -13.10
CA TRP A 315 -2.21 7.48 -12.92
C TRP A 315 -2.97 8.52 -13.73
N LEU A 316 -3.23 9.68 -13.14
CA LEU A 316 -3.88 10.82 -13.76
C LEU A 316 -2.92 12.02 -13.68
N ARG A 317 -2.56 12.63 -14.83
CA ARG A 317 -1.59 13.73 -14.86
C ARG A 317 -2.16 15.06 -14.39
N ASP A 318 -3.40 15.33 -14.78
CA ASP A 318 -4.10 16.56 -14.46
C ASP A 318 -5.60 16.33 -14.29
N LEU A 319 -6.27 17.28 -13.68
CA LEU A 319 -7.73 17.30 -13.52
C LEU A 319 -8.39 18.07 -14.66
N SER A 320 -8.30 17.53 -15.87
CA SER A 320 -8.94 18.11 -17.06
C SER A 320 -10.45 18.25 -16.88
N ASP A 321 -11.05 19.19 -17.63
CA ASP A 321 -12.50 19.40 -17.57
C ASP A 321 -13.29 18.14 -17.87
N GLY A 322 -12.85 17.33 -18.86
CA GLY A 322 -13.51 16.07 -19.21
C GLY A 322 -13.42 15.02 -18.08
N ALA A 323 -12.28 14.92 -17.39
CA ALA A 323 -12.14 14.05 -16.22
C ALA A 323 -13.08 14.48 -15.09
N ILE A 324 -13.13 15.78 -14.79
CA ILE A 324 -14.02 16.35 -13.78
C ILE A 324 -15.50 16.10 -14.15
N GLU A 325 -15.90 16.34 -15.40
CA GLU A 325 -17.28 16.10 -15.86
C GLU A 325 -17.67 14.63 -15.72
N THR A 326 -16.76 13.72 -16.09
CA THR A 326 -16.99 12.28 -15.92
C THR A 326 -17.22 11.92 -14.45
N LEU A 327 -16.39 12.43 -13.54
CA LEU A 327 -16.58 12.22 -12.09
C LEU A 327 -17.95 12.76 -11.62
N MET A 328 -18.34 13.96 -12.06
CA MET A 328 -19.63 14.57 -11.67
C MET A 328 -20.84 13.77 -12.15
N GLN A 329 -20.75 13.04 -13.26
CA GLN A 329 -21.82 12.17 -13.74
C GLN A 329 -21.97 10.89 -12.91
N PHE A 330 -20.87 10.35 -12.36
CA PHE A 330 -20.87 9.06 -11.66
C PHE A 330 -21.08 9.17 -10.15
N LEU A 331 -20.53 10.20 -9.49
CA LEU A 331 -20.58 10.35 -8.04
C LEU A 331 -22.00 10.34 -7.45
N PRO A 332 -23.02 11.00 -8.04
CA PRO A 332 -24.39 10.93 -7.52
C PRO A 332 -25.04 9.54 -7.58
N ARG A 333 -24.44 8.61 -8.33
CA ARG A 333 -24.91 7.23 -8.50
C ARG A 333 -24.06 6.22 -7.74
N MET A 334 -23.14 6.68 -6.89
CA MET A 334 -22.28 5.82 -6.07
C MET A 334 -23.13 4.90 -5.19
N PRO A 335 -22.96 3.56 -5.29
CA PRO A 335 -23.90 2.63 -4.68
C PRO A 335 -23.75 2.48 -3.16
N SER A 336 -22.58 2.80 -2.61
CA SER A 336 -22.29 2.66 -1.19
C SER A 336 -21.70 3.94 -0.62
N SER A 337 -22.22 4.41 0.52
CA SER A 337 -21.69 5.57 1.23
C SER A 337 -20.29 5.33 1.86
N ALA A 338 -19.86 4.08 1.89
CA ALA A 338 -18.50 3.74 2.32
C ALA A 338 -17.47 3.88 1.19
N SER A 339 -17.92 3.94 -0.09
CA SER A 339 -17.06 4.08 -1.26
C SER A 339 -16.59 5.53 -1.45
N SER A 340 -15.46 5.68 -2.15
CA SER A 340 -14.94 6.99 -2.56
C SER A 340 -14.12 6.90 -3.85
N VAL A 341 -13.87 8.05 -4.47
CA VAL A 341 -12.85 8.21 -5.51
C VAL A 341 -11.74 9.07 -4.93
N GLY A 342 -10.54 8.53 -4.85
CA GLY A 342 -9.36 9.20 -4.32
C GLY A 342 -8.43 9.72 -5.40
N LEU A 343 -7.79 10.85 -5.13
CA LEU A 343 -6.72 11.44 -5.93
C LEU A 343 -5.61 11.83 -4.97
N GLN A 344 -4.58 10.99 -4.82
CA GLN A 344 -3.44 11.30 -3.97
C GLN A 344 -2.33 11.91 -4.82
N HIS A 345 -1.89 13.12 -4.48
CA HIS A 345 -0.87 13.85 -5.24
C HIS A 345 0.52 13.28 -4.92
N MET A 346 1.19 12.75 -5.94
CA MET A 346 2.60 12.36 -5.91
C MET A 346 3.44 13.44 -6.56
N HIS A 347 4.32 14.07 -5.78
CA HIS A 347 5.11 15.21 -6.23
C HIS A 347 6.47 15.29 -5.51
N GLY A 348 7.15 16.40 -5.69
CA GLY A 348 8.35 16.72 -4.94
C GLY A 348 9.45 15.68 -5.10
N VAL A 349 10.06 15.23 -4.01
CA VAL A 349 11.14 14.23 -4.02
C VAL A 349 10.68 12.93 -4.69
N ALA A 350 9.44 12.45 -4.42
CA ALA A 350 8.95 11.20 -4.99
C ALA A 350 8.91 11.22 -6.52
N SER A 351 8.63 12.37 -7.14
CA SER A 351 8.56 12.54 -8.60
C SER A 351 9.90 12.88 -9.25
N ARG A 352 10.90 13.36 -8.47
CA ARG A 352 12.22 13.77 -9.00
C ARG A 352 13.28 12.67 -8.99
N ILE A 353 13.04 11.57 -8.28
CA ILE A 353 13.93 10.39 -8.32
C ILE A 353 13.88 9.78 -9.73
N ALA A 354 15.03 9.41 -10.26
CA ALA A 354 15.10 8.81 -11.59
C ALA A 354 14.26 7.52 -11.65
N PRO A 355 13.46 7.29 -12.70
CA PRO A 355 12.63 6.08 -12.85
C PRO A 355 13.39 4.76 -12.78
N SER A 356 14.69 4.78 -13.09
CA SER A 356 15.58 3.61 -13.02
C SER A 356 16.29 3.42 -11.67
N ALA A 357 16.19 4.37 -10.73
CA ALA A 357 16.89 4.31 -9.44
C ALA A 357 16.33 3.25 -8.49
N THR A 358 15.06 2.87 -8.67
CA THR A 358 14.37 1.81 -7.93
C THR A 358 13.50 1.02 -8.90
N ALA A 359 12.94 -0.09 -8.45
CA ALA A 359 11.97 -0.84 -9.26
C ALA A 359 10.66 -0.09 -9.52
N PHE A 360 10.33 0.91 -8.70
CA PHE A 360 9.17 1.79 -8.90
C PHE A 360 9.45 2.77 -10.06
N ALA A 361 8.80 2.54 -11.21
CA ALA A 361 9.12 3.21 -12.47
C ALA A 361 8.42 4.57 -12.70
N HIS A 362 7.28 4.81 -12.05
CA HIS A 362 6.39 5.93 -12.37
C HIS A 362 6.71 7.17 -11.54
N ARG A 363 7.77 7.90 -11.94
CA ARG A 363 8.36 9.03 -11.20
C ARG A 363 8.04 10.38 -11.86
N THR A 364 6.75 10.64 -12.12
CA THR A 364 6.29 11.94 -12.62
C THR A 364 5.32 12.54 -11.62
N GLU A 365 5.23 13.87 -11.58
CA GLU A 365 4.20 14.55 -10.81
C GLU A 365 2.84 14.23 -11.40
N GLN A 366 1.96 13.65 -10.59
CA GLN A 366 0.67 13.11 -11.02
C GLN A 366 -0.19 12.71 -9.82
N TYR A 367 -1.43 12.35 -10.07
CA TYR A 367 -2.32 11.80 -9.06
C TYR A 367 -2.40 10.28 -9.15
N ASP A 368 -2.30 9.59 -8.02
CA ASP A 368 -2.78 8.22 -7.88
C ASP A 368 -4.32 8.26 -7.81
N PHE A 369 -4.94 7.99 -8.97
CA PHE A 369 -6.38 7.90 -9.10
C PHE A 369 -6.85 6.52 -8.64
N LEU A 370 -7.73 6.48 -7.64
CA LEU A 370 -8.26 5.25 -7.07
C LEU A 370 -9.77 5.30 -6.93
N ILE A 371 -10.49 4.41 -7.61
CA ILE A 371 -11.88 4.11 -7.33
C ILE A 371 -11.91 3.06 -6.23
N LEU A 372 -12.22 3.49 -5.02
CA LEU A 372 -12.25 2.68 -3.82
C LEU A 372 -13.69 2.29 -3.51
N SER A 373 -14.18 1.23 -4.15
CA SER A 373 -15.48 0.69 -3.81
C SER A 373 -15.39 -0.26 -2.63
N GLN A 374 -16.20 0.01 -1.62
CA GLN A 374 -16.34 -0.84 -0.44
C GLN A 374 -17.79 -0.89 0.04
N TRP A 375 -18.21 -2.05 0.53
CA TRP A 375 -19.56 -2.31 1.02
C TRP A 375 -19.55 -3.47 2.01
N SER A 376 -20.66 -3.65 2.74
CA SER A 376 -20.77 -4.69 3.78
C SER A 376 -21.58 -5.89 3.31
N ASP A 377 -22.73 -5.69 2.66
CA ASP A 377 -23.63 -6.78 2.27
C ASP A 377 -23.18 -7.46 0.97
N ALA A 378 -23.07 -8.78 0.98
CA ALA A 378 -22.69 -9.56 -0.19
C ALA A 378 -23.67 -9.40 -1.38
N THR A 379 -24.93 -9.11 -1.12
CA THR A 379 -25.97 -8.90 -2.13
C THR A 379 -25.75 -7.63 -2.95
N ASP A 380 -25.01 -6.65 -2.44
CA ASP A 380 -24.66 -5.40 -3.15
C ASP A 380 -23.44 -5.56 -4.06
N SER A 381 -22.81 -6.73 -4.12
CA SER A 381 -21.52 -6.92 -4.79
C SER A 381 -21.58 -6.57 -6.28
N ASP A 382 -22.54 -7.10 -7.01
CA ASP A 382 -22.65 -6.88 -8.46
C ASP A 382 -22.84 -5.40 -8.78
N ARG A 383 -23.68 -4.70 -8.04
CA ARG A 383 -23.96 -3.27 -8.21
C ARG A 383 -22.70 -2.41 -7.98
N ASN A 384 -21.91 -2.72 -6.92
CA ASN A 384 -20.70 -1.98 -6.61
C ASN A 384 -19.60 -2.25 -7.64
N VAL A 385 -19.41 -3.52 -8.03
CA VAL A 385 -18.43 -3.92 -9.05
C VAL A 385 -18.76 -3.30 -10.41
N GLU A 386 -20.04 -3.33 -10.83
CA GLU A 386 -20.46 -2.76 -12.10
C GLU A 386 -20.26 -1.24 -12.15
N TRP A 387 -20.64 -0.51 -11.10
CA TRP A 387 -20.42 0.92 -11.00
C TRP A 387 -18.92 1.26 -11.08
N THR A 388 -18.08 0.53 -10.37
CA THR A 388 -16.62 0.72 -10.41
C THR A 388 -16.04 0.51 -11.80
N ARG A 389 -16.46 -0.57 -12.48
CA ARG A 389 -16.03 -0.88 -13.85
C ARG A 389 -16.51 0.17 -14.85
N ALA A 390 -17.73 0.65 -14.69
CA ALA A 390 -18.30 1.67 -15.56
C ALA A 390 -17.55 3.01 -15.41
N LEU A 391 -17.35 3.48 -14.19
CA LEU A 391 -16.56 4.70 -13.94
C LEU A 391 -15.13 4.55 -14.47
N PHE A 392 -14.46 3.43 -14.18
CA PHE A 392 -13.09 3.20 -14.64
C PHE A 392 -12.98 3.21 -16.18
N ARG A 393 -13.95 2.63 -16.87
CA ARG A 393 -14.00 2.65 -18.35
C ARG A 393 -14.15 4.07 -18.91
N GLU A 394 -15.04 4.88 -18.33
CA GLU A 394 -15.23 6.26 -18.78
C GLU A 394 -14.04 7.17 -18.42
N MET A 395 -13.28 6.82 -17.38
CA MET A 395 -12.06 7.54 -17.01
C MET A 395 -10.83 7.18 -17.87
N GLN A 396 -10.85 6.05 -18.61
CA GLN A 396 -9.70 5.58 -19.42
C GLN A 396 -9.09 6.66 -20.35
N PRO A 397 -9.86 7.53 -21.03
CA PRO A 397 -9.28 8.56 -21.89
C PRO A 397 -8.37 9.57 -21.17
N TYR A 398 -8.48 9.67 -19.87
CA TYR A 398 -7.75 10.63 -19.02
C TYR A 398 -6.64 9.98 -18.20
N LEU A 399 -6.63 8.64 -18.12
CA LEU A 399 -5.67 7.88 -17.34
C LEU A 399 -4.48 7.44 -18.18
N GLU A 400 -3.30 7.38 -17.58
CA GLU A 400 -2.16 6.68 -18.12
C GLU A 400 -2.42 5.16 -18.13
N GLU A 401 -1.75 4.43 -19.03
CA GLU A 401 -1.84 2.95 -19.03
C GLU A 401 -1.27 2.35 -17.74
N SER A 402 -0.35 3.05 -17.12
CA SER A 402 0.33 2.66 -15.89
C SER A 402 -0.55 2.75 -14.65
N VAL A 403 -0.13 2.05 -13.58
CA VAL A 403 -0.88 1.97 -12.33
C VAL A 403 0.07 1.81 -11.15
N TYR A 404 -0.34 2.27 -9.98
CA TYR A 404 0.37 2.00 -8.74
C TYR A 404 0.16 0.53 -8.31
N VAL A 405 1.24 -0.22 -8.17
CA VAL A 405 1.20 -1.68 -7.95
C VAL A 405 0.44 -2.07 -6.67
N ASN A 406 0.47 -1.25 -5.62
CA ASN A 406 -0.23 -1.52 -4.36
C ASN A 406 -1.76 -1.35 -4.46
N ASN A 407 -2.25 -0.60 -5.45
CA ASN A 407 -3.67 -0.42 -5.72
C ASN A 407 -4.22 -1.40 -6.77
N LEU A 408 -3.33 -2.21 -7.38
CA LEU A 408 -3.70 -3.12 -8.45
C LEU A 408 -4.47 -4.33 -7.87
N GLY A 409 -5.66 -4.58 -8.40
CA GLY A 409 -6.43 -5.78 -8.16
C GLY A 409 -5.88 -6.99 -8.93
N ASP A 410 -6.66 -8.06 -9.04
CA ASP A 410 -6.36 -9.17 -9.94
C ASP A 410 -6.82 -8.80 -11.36
N GLU A 411 -5.94 -8.15 -12.12
CA GLU A 411 -6.26 -7.53 -13.42
C GLU A 411 -5.47 -8.14 -14.59
N GLY A 412 -4.71 -9.19 -14.33
CA GLY A 412 -3.96 -9.92 -15.33
C GLY A 412 -2.60 -9.29 -15.68
N LEU A 413 -1.80 -10.07 -16.43
CA LEU A 413 -0.38 -9.80 -16.68
C LEU A 413 -0.12 -8.45 -17.39
N GLY A 414 -1.01 -8.02 -18.28
CA GLY A 414 -0.86 -6.74 -18.98
C GLY A 414 -0.81 -5.54 -18.01
N ARG A 415 -1.67 -5.54 -17.00
CA ARG A 415 -1.68 -4.50 -15.97
C ARG A 415 -0.48 -4.60 -15.03
N VAL A 416 -0.02 -5.81 -14.73
CA VAL A 416 1.21 -6.04 -13.96
C VAL A 416 2.42 -5.47 -14.71
N LYS A 417 2.55 -5.75 -16.01
CA LYS A 417 3.61 -5.18 -16.86
C LYS A 417 3.54 -3.65 -16.89
N ALA A 418 2.35 -3.08 -17.03
CA ALA A 418 2.13 -1.64 -17.01
C ALA A 418 2.50 -1.01 -15.64
N ALA A 419 2.23 -1.69 -14.53
CA ALA A 419 2.63 -1.23 -13.20
C ALA A 419 4.15 -1.12 -13.02
N TYR A 420 4.91 -2.01 -13.62
CA TYR A 420 6.38 -1.98 -13.57
C TYR A 420 7.03 -1.19 -14.72
N GLY A 421 6.28 -0.90 -15.79
CA GLY A 421 6.69 -0.07 -16.92
C GLY A 421 8.01 -0.49 -17.53
N GLN A 422 8.88 0.48 -17.79
CA GLN A 422 10.20 0.27 -18.40
C GLN A 422 11.14 -0.62 -17.58
N ASN A 423 10.88 -0.81 -16.28
CA ASN A 423 11.71 -1.62 -15.40
C ASN A 423 11.37 -3.13 -15.47
N TYR A 424 10.25 -3.52 -16.12
CA TYR A 424 9.81 -4.91 -16.19
C TYR A 424 10.86 -5.88 -16.75
N PRO A 425 11.62 -5.59 -17.85
CA PRO A 425 12.64 -6.51 -18.34
C PRO A 425 13.76 -6.79 -17.33
N ARG A 426 14.23 -5.77 -16.59
CA ARG A 426 15.23 -5.95 -15.52
C ARG A 426 14.67 -6.78 -14.38
N LEU A 427 13.39 -6.59 -14.03
CA LEU A 427 12.71 -7.37 -13.00
C LEU A 427 12.58 -8.85 -13.38
N VAL A 428 12.31 -9.16 -14.66
CA VAL A 428 12.30 -10.55 -15.15
C VAL A 428 13.69 -11.19 -15.02
N ALA A 429 14.77 -10.47 -15.38
CA ALA A 429 16.13 -10.97 -15.20
C ALA A 429 16.45 -11.25 -13.75
N LEU A 430 16.05 -10.33 -12.84
CA LEU A 430 16.23 -10.49 -11.41
C LEU A 430 15.43 -11.68 -10.85
N LYS A 431 14.18 -11.86 -11.33
CA LYS A 431 13.33 -13.00 -10.97
C LYS A 431 13.97 -14.34 -11.33
N ARG A 432 14.60 -14.44 -12.51
CA ARG A 432 15.35 -15.63 -12.93
C ARG A 432 16.53 -15.94 -12.03
N THR A 433 17.12 -14.93 -11.41
CA THR A 433 18.25 -15.12 -10.49
C THR A 433 17.81 -15.58 -9.10
N PHE A 434 16.81 -14.92 -8.52
CA PHE A 434 16.43 -15.12 -7.12
C PHE A 434 15.22 -16.03 -6.90
N ASP A 435 14.38 -16.25 -7.92
CA ASP A 435 13.23 -17.16 -7.86
C ASP A 435 12.91 -17.77 -9.23
N PRO A 436 13.82 -18.58 -9.80
CA PRO A 436 13.67 -19.19 -11.13
C PRO A 436 12.47 -20.12 -11.23
N ASP A 437 12.07 -20.75 -10.12
CA ASP A 437 10.96 -21.69 -10.04
C ASP A 437 9.61 -21.00 -9.77
N ASN A 438 9.61 -19.64 -9.66
CA ASN A 438 8.42 -18.84 -9.39
C ASN A 438 7.66 -19.25 -8.11
N LEU A 439 8.40 -19.56 -7.04
CA LEU A 439 7.85 -19.89 -5.72
C LEU A 439 7.00 -18.72 -5.17
N PHE A 440 7.51 -17.48 -5.31
CA PHE A 440 6.83 -16.26 -4.89
C PHE A 440 5.93 -15.73 -6.01
N SER A 441 4.83 -16.46 -6.28
CA SER A 441 3.85 -16.13 -7.34
C SER A 441 2.53 -15.55 -6.79
N ALA A 442 2.30 -15.59 -5.47
CA ALA A 442 1.11 -15.00 -4.83
C ALA A 442 1.30 -13.49 -4.56
N ASN A 443 1.43 -12.71 -5.62
CA ASN A 443 1.64 -11.27 -5.63
C ASN A 443 1.25 -10.68 -7.00
N GLN A 444 1.63 -9.44 -7.30
CA GLN A 444 1.64 -8.93 -8.67
C GLN A 444 2.84 -9.55 -9.41
N ASN A 445 2.63 -10.77 -9.89
CA ASN A 445 3.71 -11.69 -10.25
C ASN A 445 4.51 -11.25 -11.47
N ILE A 446 5.83 -11.29 -11.33
CA ILE A 446 6.80 -11.17 -12.40
C ILE A 446 7.17 -12.60 -12.80
N ASP A 447 6.67 -13.05 -13.96
CA ASP A 447 6.97 -14.40 -14.44
C ASP A 447 8.43 -14.50 -14.92
N PRO A 448 9.23 -15.46 -14.43
CA PRO A 448 10.62 -15.62 -14.86
C PRO A 448 10.75 -16.01 -16.35
N SER A 449 9.71 -16.57 -17.00
CA SER A 449 9.70 -16.80 -18.45
C SER A 449 9.72 -15.51 -19.25
N GLY A 450 9.17 -14.42 -18.68
CA GLY A 450 9.04 -13.11 -19.34
C GLY A 450 7.82 -13.01 -20.28
N THR A 451 7.00 -14.06 -20.35
CA THR A 451 5.79 -14.11 -21.20
C THR A 451 4.62 -13.37 -20.60
#